data_1ae1aeb8e1547659f51ad296143975a5
#
_entry.id   1ae1aeb8e1547659f51ad296143975a5
#
_cell.length_a   1.000
_cell.length_b   1.000
_cell.length_c   1.000
_cell.angle_alpha   90.00
_cell.angle_beta   90.00
_cell.angle_gamma   90.00
#
_symmetry.space_group_name_H-M   'P 1'
#
loop_
_entity.id
_entity.type
_entity.pdbx_description
1 polymer ?
#
loop_
_entity_poly.entity_id
_entity_poly.type
_entity_poly.pdbx_seq_one_letter_code
_entity_poly.pdbx_strand_id
1 'polypeptide(L)'
;MLKTLVIFASIANCAGGLVLIFTWATMSQRVPIIVLFIGMSLLIQGGYTILYLHGDLDSWGGLATGALFAGEGLAACVGAGGLIQGIIHNINNADMEMAPVLAGLLMLVQALLALFYLFLTGRLRPWVNGRSSA
;
A
#
# COMPACT_ATOMS: atom_id res chain seq x y z
N MET A 1 -6.87 -18.35 3.11
CA MET A 1 -6.19 -18.13 1.82
C MET A 1 -6.04 -16.64 1.49
N LEU A 2 -7.10 -15.86 1.51
CA LEU A 2 -7.02 -14.41 1.25
C LEU A 2 -6.11 -13.68 2.25
N LYS A 3 -6.22 -13.97 3.55
CA LYS A 3 -5.34 -13.41 4.58
C LYS A 3 -3.86 -13.65 4.25
N THR A 4 -3.52 -14.84 3.80
CA THR A 4 -2.16 -15.21 3.40
C THR A 4 -1.69 -14.37 2.22
N LEU A 5 -2.54 -14.17 1.21
CA LEU A 5 -2.23 -13.32 0.07
C LEU A 5 -1.98 -11.87 0.48
N VAL A 6 -2.80 -11.35 1.39
CA VAL A 6 -2.60 -9.99 1.92
C VAL A 6 -1.27 -9.88 2.66
N ILE A 7 -0.91 -10.88 3.46
CA ILE A 7 0.38 -10.90 4.18
C ILE A 7 1.53 -10.92 3.19
N PHE A 8 1.49 -11.77 2.16
CA PHE A 8 2.55 -11.82 1.14
C PHE A 8 2.68 -10.49 0.39
N ALA A 9 1.56 -9.89 0.00
CA ALA A 9 1.57 -8.58 -0.65
C ALA A 9 2.16 -7.51 0.27
N SER A 10 1.83 -7.56 1.56
CA SER A 10 2.36 -6.62 2.56
C SER A 10 3.87 -6.78 2.76
N ILE A 11 4.35 -8.01 2.79
CA ILE A 11 5.79 -8.30 2.87
C ILE A 11 6.50 -7.78 1.61
N ALA A 12 5.92 -8.01 0.44
CA ALA A 12 6.46 -7.50 -0.82
C ALA A 12 6.54 -5.96 -0.81
N ASN A 13 5.52 -5.29 -0.29
CA ASN A 13 5.53 -3.83 -0.15
C ASN A 13 6.60 -3.35 0.84
N CYS A 14 6.74 -4.02 1.97
CA CYS A 14 7.80 -3.69 2.93
C CYS A 14 9.19 -3.85 2.29
N ALA A 15 9.42 -4.97 1.59
CA ALA A 15 10.68 -5.22 0.90
C ALA A 15 10.94 -4.18 -0.19
N GLY A 16 9.95 -3.89 -1.02
CA GLY A 16 10.03 -2.87 -2.06
C GLY A 16 10.30 -1.48 -1.48
N GLY A 17 9.61 -1.15 -0.39
CA GLY A 17 9.82 0.11 0.33
C GLY A 17 11.23 0.26 0.87
N LEU A 18 11.76 -0.79 1.48
CA LEU A 18 13.15 -0.80 1.99
C LEU A 18 14.15 -0.67 0.86
N VAL A 19 13.95 -1.34 -0.27
CA VAL A 19 14.82 -1.22 -1.44
C VAL A 19 14.85 0.22 -1.96
N LEU A 20 13.70 0.87 -2.06
CA LEU A 20 13.63 2.26 -2.53
C LEU A 20 14.27 3.23 -1.55
N ILE A 21 14.06 3.06 -0.25
CA ILE A 21 14.70 3.88 0.78
C ILE A 21 16.21 3.72 0.73
N PHE A 22 16.69 2.47 0.64
CA PHE A 22 18.10 2.17 0.54
C PHE A 22 18.73 2.76 -0.73
N THR A 23 18.04 2.63 -1.87
CA THR A 23 18.47 3.20 -3.15
C THR A 23 18.61 4.71 -3.03
N TRP A 24 17.61 5.39 -2.45
CA TRP A 24 17.70 6.82 -2.22
C TRP A 24 18.85 7.20 -1.28
N ALA A 25 19.02 6.46 -0.18
CA ALA A 25 20.07 6.75 0.80
C ALA A 25 21.48 6.61 0.23
N THR A 26 21.69 5.64 -0.68
CA THR A 26 23.01 5.41 -1.29
C THR A 26 23.25 6.24 -2.54
N MET A 27 22.20 6.66 -3.24
CA MET A 27 22.27 7.34 -4.53
C MET A 27 21.52 8.67 -4.54
N SER A 28 21.46 9.35 -3.40
CA SER A 28 20.65 10.56 -3.21
C SER A 28 20.96 11.70 -4.19
N GLN A 29 22.17 11.74 -4.76
CA GLN A 29 22.52 12.76 -5.74
C GLN A 29 21.95 12.46 -7.15
N ARG A 30 21.54 11.22 -7.40
CA ARG A 30 21.04 10.78 -8.71
C ARG A 30 19.57 10.41 -8.71
N VAL A 31 19.02 10.19 -7.54
CA VAL A 31 17.64 9.70 -7.37
C VAL A 31 16.80 10.78 -6.68
N PRO A 32 15.64 11.15 -7.25
CA PRO A 32 14.79 12.19 -6.66
C PRO A 32 14.28 11.80 -5.28
N ILE A 33 14.05 12.79 -4.43
CA ILE A 33 13.50 12.59 -3.08
C ILE A 33 12.12 11.91 -3.07
N ILE A 34 11.38 12.01 -4.17
CA ILE A 34 10.09 11.34 -4.31
C ILE A 34 10.21 9.83 -4.14
N VAL A 35 11.35 9.24 -4.51
CA VAL A 35 11.61 7.80 -4.35
C VAL A 35 11.65 7.44 -2.87
N LEU A 36 12.21 8.28 -2.02
CA LEU A 36 12.17 8.10 -0.55
C LEU A 36 10.73 8.08 -0.05
N PHE A 37 9.92 9.05 -0.47
CA PHE A 37 8.51 9.12 -0.04
C PHE A 37 7.70 7.92 -0.52
N ILE A 38 7.92 7.46 -1.74
CA ILE A 38 7.26 6.25 -2.26
C ILE A 38 7.69 5.03 -1.44
N GLY A 39 8.99 4.89 -1.17
CA GLY A 39 9.51 3.80 -0.35
C GLY A 39 8.92 3.79 1.06
N MET A 40 8.84 4.95 1.70
CA MET A 40 8.22 5.08 3.02
C MET A 40 6.73 4.74 2.99
N SER A 41 6.02 5.17 1.96
CA SER A 41 4.60 4.86 1.79
C SER A 41 4.36 3.36 1.66
N LEU A 42 5.16 2.67 0.85
CA LEU A 42 5.09 1.21 0.71
C LEU A 42 5.39 0.50 2.04
N LEU A 43 6.40 0.96 2.76
CA LEU A 43 6.79 0.37 4.04
C LEU A 43 5.68 0.57 5.09
N ILE A 44 5.11 1.76 5.18
CA ILE A 44 4.01 2.07 6.10
C ILE A 44 2.77 1.24 5.74
N GLN A 45 2.41 1.19 4.48
CA GLN A 45 1.26 0.42 4.01
C GLN A 45 1.40 -1.07 4.37
N GLY A 46 2.54 -1.67 4.01
CA GLY A 46 2.80 -3.07 4.30
C GLY A 46 2.90 -3.35 5.80
N GLY A 47 3.67 -2.54 6.52
CA GLY A 47 3.88 -2.70 7.96
C GLY A 47 2.59 -2.56 8.77
N TYR A 48 1.80 -1.53 8.48
CA TYR A 48 0.51 -1.33 9.16
C TYR A 48 -0.45 -2.50 8.90
N THR A 49 -0.53 -2.97 7.68
CA THR A 49 -1.39 -4.10 7.32
C THR A 49 -0.97 -5.38 8.05
N ILE A 50 0.33 -5.65 8.14
CA ILE A 50 0.84 -6.81 8.89
C ILE A 50 0.48 -6.71 10.37
N LEU A 51 0.71 -5.56 10.99
CA LEU A 51 0.36 -5.33 12.41
C LEU A 51 -1.14 -5.51 12.64
N TYR A 52 -1.95 -4.99 11.73
CA TYR A 52 -3.40 -5.13 11.81
C TYR A 52 -3.83 -6.60 11.73
N LEU A 53 -3.29 -7.36 10.79
CA LEU A 53 -3.64 -8.77 10.60
C LEU A 53 -3.10 -9.66 11.73
N HIS A 54 -1.99 -9.28 12.34
CA HIS A 54 -1.42 -10.00 13.47
C HIS A 54 -2.23 -9.80 14.76
N GLY A 55 -2.99 -8.72 14.86
CA GLY A 55 -3.80 -8.41 16.02
C GLY A 55 -3.19 -7.39 16.97
N ASP A 56 -2.03 -6.83 16.67
CA ASP A 56 -1.34 -5.87 17.54
C ASP A 56 -2.12 -4.56 17.70
N LEU A 57 -3.04 -4.28 16.77
CA LEU A 57 -3.89 -3.09 16.78
C LEU A 57 -5.31 -3.33 17.27
N ASP A 58 -5.59 -4.52 17.82
CA ASP A 58 -6.94 -4.86 18.28
C ASP A 58 -7.44 -3.94 19.41
N SER A 59 -6.52 -3.40 20.22
CA SER A 59 -6.86 -2.45 21.28
C SER A 59 -7.41 -1.11 20.75
N TRP A 60 -7.14 -0.81 19.50
CA TRP A 60 -7.64 0.41 18.83
C TRP A 60 -9.06 0.24 18.26
N GLY A 61 -9.57 -1.00 18.22
CA GLY A 61 -10.92 -1.32 17.78
C GLY A 61 -11.25 -0.84 16.38
N GLY A 62 -12.40 -0.19 16.23
CA GLY A 62 -12.88 0.32 14.95
C GLY A 62 -11.97 1.39 14.33
N LEU A 63 -11.19 2.12 15.14
CA LEU A 63 -10.25 3.11 14.63
C LEU A 63 -9.16 2.47 13.76
N ALA A 64 -8.63 1.31 14.18
CA ALA A 64 -7.62 0.58 13.42
C ALA A 64 -8.19 0.13 12.06
N THR A 65 -9.40 -0.39 12.03
CA THR A 65 -10.08 -0.81 10.79
C THR A 65 -10.37 0.39 9.88
N GLY A 66 -10.87 1.49 10.44
CA GLY A 66 -11.12 2.71 9.68
C GLY A 66 -9.85 3.31 9.08
N ALA A 67 -8.77 3.32 9.85
CA ALA A 67 -7.47 3.79 9.38
C ALA A 67 -6.92 2.90 8.27
N LEU A 68 -7.04 1.57 8.39
CA LEU A 68 -6.64 0.65 7.34
C LEU A 68 -7.47 0.87 6.07
N PHE A 69 -8.77 0.97 6.20
CA PHE A 69 -9.67 1.21 5.05
C PHE A 69 -9.32 2.52 4.33
N ALA A 70 -9.17 3.63 5.07
CA ALA A 70 -8.84 4.92 4.50
C ALA A 70 -7.43 4.91 3.87
N GLY A 71 -6.46 4.33 4.55
CA GLY A 71 -5.09 4.23 4.05
C GLY A 71 -4.98 3.38 2.79
N GLU A 72 -5.64 2.23 2.76
CA GLU A 72 -5.63 1.35 1.58
C GLU A 72 -6.43 1.95 0.42
N GLY A 73 -7.52 2.65 0.70
CA GLY A 73 -8.26 3.39 -0.32
C GLY A 73 -7.41 4.48 -0.97
N LEU A 74 -6.69 5.24 -0.15
CA LEU A 74 -5.74 6.26 -0.63
C LEU A 74 -4.60 5.61 -1.43
N ALA A 75 -4.04 4.51 -0.94
CA ALA A 75 -2.99 3.76 -1.63
C ALA A 75 -3.46 3.20 -2.96
N ALA A 76 -4.72 2.75 -3.07
CA ALA A 76 -5.29 2.30 -4.33
C ALA A 76 -5.34 3.45 -5.35
N CYS A 77 -5.78 4.63 -4.93
CA CYS A 77 -5.84 5.81 -5.80
C CYS A 77 -4.44 6.25 -6.25
N VAL A 78 -3.50 6.35 -5.31
CA VAL A 78 -2.12 6.76 -5.59
C VAL A 78 -1.42 5.72 -6.45
N GLY A 79 -1.58 4.44 -6.14
CA GLY A 79 -1.00 3.33 -6.89
C GLY A 79 -1.52 3.27 -8.33
N ALA A 80 -2.82 3.41 -8.52
CA ALA A 80 -3.43 3.44 -9.84
C ALA A 80 -2.94 4.65 -10.65
N GLY A 81 -2.91 5.84 -10.03
CA GLY A 81 -2.40 7.05 -10.68
C GLY A 81 -0.93 6.92 -11.07
N GLY A 82 -0.10 6.42 -10.18
CA GLY A 82 1.33 6.19 -10.44
C GLY A 82 1.56 5.16 -11.54
N LEU A 83 0.77 4.07 -11.54
CA LEU A 83 0.85 3.04 -12.58
C LEU A 83 0.48 3.60 -13.95
N ILE A 84 -0.63 4.32 -14.05
CA ILE A 84 -1.09 4.92 -15.31
C ILE A 84 -0.06 5.93 -15.81
N GLN A 85 0.41 6.80 -14.94
CA GLN A 85 1.40 7.81 -15.31
C GLN A 85 2.73 7.18 -15.73
N GLY A 86 3.18 6.13 -15.05
CA GLY A 86 4.38 5.39 -15.40
C GLY A 86 4.26 4.71 -16.77
N ILE A 87 3.10 4.12 -17.08
CA ILE A 87 2.84 3.50 -18.39
C ILE A 87 2.85 4.57 -19.49
N ILE A 88 2.18 5.70 -19.28
CA ILE A 88 2.13 6.80 -20.24
C ILE A 88 3.55 7.33 -20.49
N HIS A 89 4.34 7.52 -19.44
CA HIS A 89 5.72 7.98 -19.55
C HIS A 89 6.54 7.02 -20.41
N ASN A 90 6.43 5.71 -20.16
CA ASN A 90 7.17 4.69 -20.92
C ASN A 90 6.75 4.61 -22.39
N ILE A 91 5.48 4.88 -22.69
CA ILE A 91 4.99 4.93 -24.09
C ILE A 91 5.57 6.12 -24.82
N ASN A 92 5.65 7.27 -24.15
CA ASN A 92 6.04 8.54 -24.77
C ASN A 92 7.56 8.75 -24.83
N ASN A 93 8.34 7.99 -24.06
CA ASN A 93 9.78 8.17 -23.94
C ASN A 93 10.51 6.88 -24.34
N ALA A 94 11.71 7.02 -24.92
CA ALA A 94 12.53 5.88 -25.32
C ALA A 94 13.12 5.13 -24.12
N ASP A 95 13.30 5.82 -22.98
CA ASP A 95 13.86 5.24 -21.78
C ASP A 95 12.74 4.65 -20.92
N MET A 96 12.78 3.33 -20.71
CA MET A 96 11.78 2.63 -19.88
C MET A 96 12.13 2.78 -18.41
N GLU A 97 11.25 3.42 -17.66
CA GLU A 97 11.34 3.47 -16.20
C GLU A 97 10.33 2.50 -15.60
N MET A 98 10.83 1.38 -15.07
CA MET A 98 9.97 0.35 -14.47
C MET A 98 9.68 0.60 -12.98
N ALA A 99 10.53 1.38 -12.30
CA ALA A 99 10.37 1.60 -10.85
C ALA A 99 9.02 2.23 -10.46
N PRO A 100 8.54 3.32 -11.11
CA PRO A 100 7.21 3.87 -10.79
C PRO A 100 6.07 2.90 -11.10
N VAL A 101 6.19 2.14 -12.19
CA VAL A 101 5.19 1.15 -12.60
C VAL A 101 5.11 0.03 -11.56
N LEU A 102 6.24 -0.51 -11.14
CA LEU A 102 6.29 -1.59 -10.14
C LEU A 102 5.80 -1.10 -8.78
N ALA A 103 6.22 0.09 -8.35
CA ALA A 103 5.76 0.66 -7.08
C ALA A 103 4.25 0.90 -7.09
N GLY A 104 3.71 1.49 -8.15
CA GLY A 104 2.27 1.69 -8.31
C GLY A 104 1.50 0.38 -8.31
N LEU A 105 2.02 -0.64 -9.00
CA LEU A 105 1.43 -1.97 -9.03
C LEU A 105 1.41 -2.62 -7.65
N LEU A 106 2.51 -2.58 -6.91
CA LEU A 106 2.60 -3.12 -5.55
C LEU A 106 1.59 -2.46 -4.63
N MET A 107 1.50 -1.14 -4.64
CA MET A 107 0.54 -0.40 -3.82
C MET A 107 -0.89 -0.77 -4.17
N LEU A 108 -1.21 -0.82 -5.46
CA LEU A 108 -2.56 -1.11 -5.94
C LEU A 108 -2.98 -2.55 -5.60
N VAL A 109 -2.13 -3.53 -5.87
CA VAL A 109 -2.43 -4.94 -5.60
C VAL A 109 -2.66 -5.17 -4.12
N GLN A 110 -1.78 -4.66 -3.27
CA GLN A 110 -1.97 -4.79 -1.82
C GLN A 110 -3.24 -4.12 -1.36
N ALA A 111 -3.51 -2.89 -1.83
CA ALA A 111 -4.70 -2.14 -1.44
C ALA A 111 -5.97 -2.90 -1.81
N LEU A 112 -6.05 -3.43 -3.02
CA LEU A 112 -7.21 -4.20 -3.46
C LEU A 112 -7.40 -5.48 -2.64
N LEU A 113 -6.32 -6.21 -2.38
CA LEU A 113 -6.37 -7.43 -1.55
C LEU A 113 -6.80 -7.11 -0.11
N ALA A 114 -6.26 -6.06 0.48
CA ALA A 114 -6.59 -5.66 1.85
C ALA A 114 -8.05 -5.18 1.96
N LEU A 115 -8.51 -4.36 1.03
CA LEU A 115 -9.90 -3.90 0.99
C LEU A 115 -10.87 -5.06 0.79
N PHE A 116 -10.53 -5.99 -0.09
CA PHE A 116 -11.33 -7.19 -0.31
C PHE A 116 -11.38 -8.07 0.93
N TYR A 117 -10.25 -8.22 1.64
CA TYR A 117 -10.20 -8.93 2.91
C TYR A 117 -11.13 -8.29 3.96
N LEU A 118 -11.07 -6.96 4.11
CA LEU A 118 -11.93 -6.24 5.04
C LEU A 118 -13.40 -6.42 4.70
N PHE A 119 -13.74 -6.38 3.42
CA PHE A 119 -15.11 -6.57 2.94
C PHE A 119 -15.62 -7.98 3.23
N LEU A 120 -14.85 -9.02 2.86
CA LEU A 120 -15.25 -10.40 3.03
C LEU A 120 -15.32 -10.84 4.49
N THR A 121 -14.48 -10.31 5.37
CA THR A 121 -14.51 -10.64 6.80
C THR A 121 -15.60 -9.88 7.56
N GLY A 122 -16.31 -8.99 6.90
CA GLY A 122 -17.39 -8.20 7.51
C GLY A 122 -16.90 -7.14 8.48
N ARG A 123 -15.61 -6.83 8.52
CA ARG A 123 -15.04 -5.83 9.43
C ARG A 123 -15.49 -4.40 9.09
N LEU A 124 -15.97 -4.17 7.86
CA LEU A 124 -16.49 -2.88 7.43
C LEU A 124 -18.00 -2.72 7.71
N ARG A 125 -18.69 -3.75 8.15
CA ARG A 125 -20.14 -3.68 8.39
C ARG A 125 -20.57 -2.54 9.32
N PRO A 126 -19.90 -2.29 10.46
CA PRO A 126 -20.26 -1.17 11.32
C PRO A 126 -20.16 0.18 10.61
N TRP A 127 -19.19 0.33 9.71
CA TRP A 127 -18.97 1.56 8.95
C TRP A 127 -19.99 1.74 7.83
N VAL A 128 -20.30 0.66 7.10
CA VAL A 128 -21.24 0.69 5.97
C VAL A 128 -22.67 0.92 6.46
N ASN A 129 -23.04 0.32 7.60
CA ASN A 129 -24.39 0.42 8.15
C ASN A 129 -24.61 1.67 9.01
N GLY A 130 -23.62 2.53 9.16
CA GLY A 130 -23.71 3.73 9.98
C GLY A 130 -23.91 3.44 11.47
N ARG A 131 -23.71 2.22 11.91
CA ARG A 131 -23.80 1.85 13.33
C ARG A 131 -22.42 1.96 13.95
N SER A 132 -22.26 2.95 14.82
CA SER A 132 -21.13 2.92 15.74
C SER A 132 -21.30 1.68 16.62
N SER A 133 -20.29 0.84 16.68
CA SER A 133 -20.22 -0.19 17.71
C SER A 133 -20.13 0.51 19.05
N ALA A 134 -21.25 0.60 19.70
CA ALA A 134 -21.25 1.03 21.08
C ALA A 134 -20.58 -0.05 21.94
#